data_a112bd1728d68bb97061a351d3487356
#
_entry.id   a112bd1728d68bb97061a351d3487356
#
_cell.length_a   1.000
_cell.length_b   1.000
_cell.length_c   1.000
_cell.angle_alpha   90.00
_cell.angle_beta   90.00
_cell.angle_gamma   90.00
#
_symmetry.space_group_name_H-M   'P 1'
#
loop_
_entity.id
_entity.type
_entity.pdbx_description
1 polymer ?
#
loop_
_entity_poly.entity_id
_entity_poly.type
_entity_poly.pdbx_seq_one_letter_code
_entity_poly.pdbx_strand_id
1 'polypeptide(L)'
;MRRTFIALSIASVCAAGSFPAFAQAAAEVTLTRLDCGTGLNDQRRFSDSFAYSNPSVPFTFSCYVIRHGDDVMVWDTGYAPGSNASAPKVSLTEQLAQVNIKPEQVKYVGISHFHPDHTGQLAQIPGATLLIGEREWAALNAQPPMPGANVAGFKPWMGGGSKVEPQAGDKDVFGDNTVVILRTPGHTPGHQALLVRLKEKGAVLLSGDAAHFHENYESEGVPGFNYDRAQTIASIQRMKQIEKNLKATVIIQHDPRDIGKLPAFPAAAR
;
A
#
# COMPACT_ATOMS: atom_id res chain seq x y z
N MET A 1 63.49 61.55 -11.57
CA MET A 1 62.09 61.57 -11.84
C MET A 1 61.48 60.18 -11.37
N ARG A 2 60.86 60.19 -10.20
CA ARG A 2 60.17 58.98 -9.67
C ARG A 2 58.66 59.11 -9.94
N ARG A 3 58.10 58.22 -10.69
CA ARG A 3 56.63 58.13 -10.94
C ARG A 3 56.02 57.25 -9.91
N THR A 4 55.17 57.81 -9.07
CA THR A 4 54.34 57.07 -8.10
C THR A 4 53.03 56.57 -8.80
N PHE A 5 52.80 55.28 -8.81
CA PHE A 5 51.50 54.67 -9.26
C PHE A 5 50.62 54.51 -8.05
N ILE A 6 49.47 55.16 -8.06
CA ILE A 6 48.39 54.95 -7.09
C ILE A 6 47.49 53.84 -7.64
N ALA A 7 47.42 52.70 -6.95
CA ALA A 7 46.48 51.62 -7.27
C ALA A 7 45.14 51.87 -6.56
N LEU A 8 44.09 52.02 -7.32
CA LEU A 8 42.75 52.21 -6.82
C LEU A 8 42.10 50.80 -6.68
N SER A 9 41.87 50.32 -5.45
CA SER A 9 41.21 49.08 -5.16
C SER A 9 39.70 49.29 -5.11
N ILE A 10 38.94 48.70 -6.07
CA ILE A 10 37.47 48.69 -6.06
C ILE A 10 37.03 47.47 -5.24
N ALA A 11 36.45 47.67 -4.08
CA ALA A 11 35.84 46.61 -3.28
C ALA A 11 34.41 46.39 -3.78
N SER A 12 34.19 45.27 -4.47
CA SER A 12 32.82 44.81 -4.82
C SER A 12 32.15 44.20 -3.59
N VAL A 13 31.13 44.86 -3.07
CA VAL A 13 30.25 44.34 -2.02
C VAL A 13 29.20 43.46 -2.70
N CYS A 14 29.38 42.14 -2.64
CA CYS A 14 28.32 41.19 -2.99
C CYS A 14 27.29 41.14 -1.85
N ALA A 15 26.14 41.79 -2.02
CA ALA A 15 24.98 41.63 -1.15
C ALA A 15 24.36 40.25 -1.42
N ALA A 16 24.62 39.29 -0.54
CA ALA A 16 23.92 38.00 -0.55
C ALA A 16 22.49 38.22 -0.05
N GLY A 17 21.56 38.35 -0.98
CA GLY A 17 20.14 38.36 -0.69
C GLY A 17 19.69 36.98 -0.20
N SER A 18 19.44 36.84 1.11
CA SER A 18 18.80 35.66 1.69
C SER A 18 17.31 35.70 1.31
N PHE A 19 16.91 34.92 0.33
CA PHE A 19 15.48 34.65 0.08
C PHE A 19 14.97 33.80 1.24
N PRO A 20 13.84 34.16 1.89
CA PRO A 20 13.21 33.29 2.86
C PRO A 20 12.76 32.02 2.11
N ALA A 21 13.31 30.86 2.47
CA ALA A 21 12.76 29.59 2.07
C ALA A 21 11.38 29.48 2.74
N PHE A 22 10.32 29.67 1.97
CA PHE A 22 8.98 29.31 2.43
C PHE A 22 8.98 27.80 2.67
N ALA A 23 8.99 27.38 3.94
CA ALA A 23 8.74 25.99 4.29
C ALA A 23 7.35 25.65 3.76
N GLN A 24 7.29 24.84 2.70
CA GLN A 24 6.03 24.34 2.17
C GLN A 24 5.35 23.56 3.31
N ALA A 25 4.14 23.94 3.67
CA ALA A 25 3.39 23.20 4.68
C ALA A 25 3.33 21.73 4.26
N ALA A 26 3.64 20.83 5.21
CA ALA A 26 3.57 19.39 4.92
C ALA A 26 2.16 19.04 4.40
N ALA A 27 2.12 18.22 3.34
CA ALA A 27 0.85 17.84 2.75
C ALA A 27 -0.02 17.12 3.79
N GLU A 28 -1.31 17.43 3.82
CA GLU A 28 -2.25 16.70 4.67
C GLU A 28 -2.41 15.28 4.12
N VAL A 29 -2.19 14.27 4.99
CA VAL A 29 -2.37 12.85 4.63
C VAL A 29 -3.65 12.34 5.30
N THR A 30 -4.51 11.69 4.51
CA THR A 30 -5.70 11.02 5.03
C THR A 30 -5.78 9.59 4.54
N LEU A 31 -6.41 8.72 5.35
CA LEU A 31 -6.61 7.31 5.05
C LEU A 31 -8.08 6.94 5.21
N THR A 32 -8.71 6.48 4.13
CA THR A 32 -10.11 6.01 4.11
C THR A 32 -10.14 4.53 3.76
N ARG A 33 -10.79 3.71 4.60
CA ARG A 33 -11.06 2.30 4.28
C ARG A 33 -12.28 2.20 3.38
N LEU A 34 -12.18 1.41 2.32
CA LEU A 34 -13.27 1.02 1.44
C LEU A 34 -13.74 -0.40 1.78
N ASP A 35 -15.01 -0.70 1.50
CA ASP A 35 -15.54 -2.05 1.57
C ASP A 35 -15.23 -2.80 0.27
N CYS A 36 -14.35 -3.79 0.36
CA CYS A 36 -13.96 -4.64 -0.75
C CYS A 36 -14.52 -6.07 -0.63
N GLY A 37 -15.48 -6.27 0.28
CA GLY A 37 -16.23 -7.50 0.45
C GLY A 37 -16.10 -8.14 1.83
N THR A 38 -16.90 -9.17 2.06
CA THR A 38 -16.91 -9.97 3.29
C THR A 38 -17.26 -11.42 2.97
N GLY A 39 -16.79 -12.35 3.78
CA GLY A 39 -17.08 -13.76 3.57
C GLY A 39 -16.77 -14.62 4.78
N LEU A 40 -16.81 -15.92 4.58
CA LEU A 40 -16.37 -16.93 5.54
C LEU A 40 -15.20 -17.69 4.93
N ASN A 41 -14.20 -17.99 5.74
CA ASN A 41 -13.05 -18.80 5.34
C ASN A 41 -12.75 -19.90 6.34
N ASP A 42 -12.17 -20.98 5.85
CA ASP A 42 -11.69 -22.08 6.68
C ASP A 42 -10.33 -21.71 7.29
N GLN A 43 -10.32 -21.36 8.58
CA GLN A 43 -9.13 -20.92 9.28
C GLN A 43 -8.02 -21.98 9.29
N ARG A 44 -8.37 -23.27 9.21
CA ARG A 44 -7.40 -24.39 9.21
C ARG A 44 -6.39 -24.30 8.07
N ARG A 45 -6.76 -23.67 6.96
CA ARG A 45 -5.88 -23.46 5.78
C ARG A 45 -4.75 -22.46 6.04
N PHE A 46 -4.89 -21.62 7.08
CA PHE A 46 -3.97 -20.52 7.37
C PHE A 46 -2.88 -20.88 8.38
N SER A 47 -2.63 -22.18 8.59
CA SER A 47 -1.53 -22.67 9.39
C SER A 47 -0.96 -23.97 8.82
N ASP A 48 0.31 -23.94 8.43
CA ASP A 48 1.08 -25.11 7.98
C ASP A 48 1.45 -26.05 9.14
N SER A 49 1.31 -25.57 10.38
CA SER A 49 1.55 -26.32 11.63
C SER A 49 0.28 -26.79 12.33
N PHE A 50 -0.88 -26.71 11.65
CA PHE A 50 -2.18 -27.16 12.14
C PHE A 50 -2.65 -26.49 13.44
N ALA A 51 -2.29 -25.20 13.62
CA ALA A 51 -2.58 -24.45 14.86
C ALA A 51 -4.07 -24.11 15.02
N TYR A 52 -4.86 -24.15 13.93
CA TYR A 52 -6.25 -23.70 13.97
C TYR A 52 -7.22 -24.86 13.68
N SER A 53 -8.34 -24.88 14.38
CA SER A 53 -9.36 -25.93 14.26
C SER A 53 -10.71 -25.42 13.71
N ASN A 54 -10.91 -24.10 13.61
CA ASN A 54 -12.20 -23.53 13.21
C ASN A 54 -12.40 -23.65 11.69
N PRO A 55 -13.44 -24.37 11.23
CA PRO A 55 -13.70 -24.55 9.78
C PRO A 55 -14.36 -23.34 9.12
N SER A 56 -14.79 -22.33 9.90
CA SER A 56 -15.49 -21.17 9.36
C SER A 56 -15.30 -19.94 10.26
N VAL A 57 -14.55 -18.97 9.77
CA VAL A 57 -14.34 -17.69 10.45
C VAL A 57 -14.74 -16.53 9.55
N PRO A 58 -15.26 -15.42 10.11
CA PRO A 58 -15.54 -14.23 9.33
C PRO A 58 -14.27 -13.67 8.73
N PHE A 59 -14.38 -13.21 7.49
CA PHE A 59 -13.31 -12.62 6.71
C PHE A 59 -13.80 -11.29 6.13
N THR A 60 -12.97 -10.26 6.11
CA THR A 60 -13.24 -9.01 5.42
C THR A 60 -12.20 -8.76 4.34
N PHE A 61 -12.57 -8.04 3.32
CA PHE A 61 -11.65 -7.57 2.28
C PHE A 61 -11.65 -6.04 2.33
N SER A 62 -10.48 -5.45 2.46
CA SER A 62 -10.35 -4.02 2.64
C SER A 62 -9.46 -3.44 1.56
N CYS A 63 -9.89 -2.31 1.00
CA CYS A 63 -9.10 -1.47 0.13
C CYS A 63 -9.00 -0.09 0.76
N TYR A 64 -8.10 0.74 0.28
CA TYR A 64 -7.89 2.03 0.93
C TYR A 64 -7.67 3.14 -0.10
N VAL A 65 -8.16 4.33 0.23
CA VAL A 65 -7.80 5.58 -0.43
C VAL A 65 -6.90 6.37 0.49
N ILE A 66 -5.78 6.79 -0.04
CA ILE A 66 -4.84 7.71 0.60
C ILE A 66 -4.85 9.02 -0.18
N ARG A 67 -5.14 10.13 0.49
CA ARG A 67 -4.89 11.46 -0.05
C ARG A 67 -3.61 12.01 0.55
N HIS A 68 -2.81 12.64 -0.28
CA HIS A 68 -1.61 13.36 0.09
C HIS A 68 -1.68 14.74 -0.58
N GLY A 69 -2.25 15.71 0.12
CA GLY A 69 -2.69 16.95 -0.52
C GLY A 69 -3.68 16.68 -1.65
N ASP A 70 -3.33 17.11 -2.87
CA ASP A 70 -4.16 16.89 -4.07
C ASP A 70 -3.92 15.52 -4.73
N ASP A 71 -2.83 14.84 -4.40
CA ASP A 71 -2.50 13.53 -4.95
C ASP A 71 -3.36 12.42 -4.31
N VAL A 72 -3.81 11.47 -5.12
CA VAL A 72 -4.61 10.32 -4.71
C VAL A 72 -3.89 9.02 -5.02
N MET A 73 -3.81 8.16 -4.03
CA MET A 73 -3.37 6.77 -4.16
C MET A 73 -4.49 5.82 -3.72
N VAL A 74 -4.69 4.74 -4.47
CA VAL A 74 -5.51 3.60 -4.06
C VAL A 74 -4.56 2.47 -3.65
N TRP A 75 -4.85 1.81 -2.53
CA TRP A 75 -4.14 0.61 -2.06
C TRP A 75 -5.06 -0.58 -2.06
N ASP A 76 -4.74 -1.59 -2.86
CA ASP A 76 -5.55 -2.74 -3.23
C ASP A 76 -6.92 -2.35 -3.85
N THR A 77 -7.56 -3.26 -4.56
CA THR A 77 -8.78 -2.98 -5.30
C THR A 77 -9.90 -4.00 -5.09
N GLY A 78 -9.66 -5.00 -4.24
CA GLY A 78 -10.66 -5.99 -3.87
C GLY A 78 -11.16 -6.88 -5.00
N TYR A 79 -12.12 -7.74 -4.70
CA TYR A 79 -12.86 -8.49 -5.71
C TYR A 79 -13.73 -7.57 -6.58
N ALA A 80 -13.90 -7.94 -7.84
CA ALA A 80 -14.91 -7.30 -8.70
C ALA A 80 -16.33 -7.66 -8.23
N PRO A 81 -17.29 -6.69 -8.17
CA PRO A 81 -18.67 -6.98 -7.82
C PRO A 81 -19.23 -8.13 -8.65
N GLY A 82 -19.92 -9.05 -7.99
CA GLY A 82 -20.54 -10.21 -8.61
C GLY A 82 -19.57 -11.34 -9.03
N SER A 83 -18.27 -11.22 -8.80
CA SER A 83 -17.30 -12.26 -9.17
C SER A 83 -17.40 -13.52 -8.30
N ASN A 84 -17.81 -13.38 -7.07
CA ASN A 84 -18.03 -14.47 -6.11
C ASN A 84 -18.90 -14.02 -4.94
N ALA A 85 -19.23 -14.94 -4.02
CA ALA A 85 -20.12 -14.67 -2.88
C ALA A 85 -19.53 -13.67 -1.85
N SER A 86 -18.22 -13.50 -1.82
CA SER A 86 -17.52 -12.57 -0.90
C SER A 86 -17.28 -11.19 -1.50
N ALA A 87 -17.56 -11.01 -2.80
CA ALA A 87 -17.32 -9.75 -3.50
C ALA A 87 -18.19 -8.61 -2.95
N PRO A 88 -17.71 -7.36 -3.01
CA PRO A 88 -18.47 -6.19 -2.57
C PRO A 88 -19.70 -5.98 -3.45
N LYS A 89 -20.73 -5.34 -2.89
CA LYS A 89 -21.95 -4.95 -3.65
C LYS A 89 -21.73 -3.66 -4.43
N VAL A 90 -20.85 -2.78 -3.95
CA VAL A 90 -20.55 -1.47 -4.52
C VAL A 90 -19.14 -1.52 -5.10
N SER A 91 -18.98 -1.09 -6.33
CA SER A 91 -17.68 -1.10 -7.01
C SER A 91 -16.69 -0.09 -6.41
N LEU A 92 -15.41 -0.27 -6.71
CA LEU A 92 -14.35 0.66 -6.35
C LEU A 92 -14.66 2.07 -6.86
N THR A 93 -15.05 2.21 -8.12
CA THR A 93 -15.33 3.52 -8.73
C THR A 93 -16.54 4.22 -8.13
N GLU A 94 -17.59 3.47 -7.74
CA GLU A 94 -18.75 4.02 -7.02
C GLU A 94 -18.36 4.49 -5.62
N GLN A 95 -17.50 3.77 -4.90
CA GLN A 95 -17.00 4.21 -3.59
C GLN A 95 -16.07 5.42 -3.73
N LEU A 96 -15.20 5.46 -4.75
CA LEU A 96 -14.38 6.64 -5.05
C LEU A 96 -15.26 7.88 -5.29
N ALA A 97 -16.35 7.74 -6.04
CA ALA A 97 -17.29 8.83 -6.31
C ALA A 97 -17.94 9.37 -5.02
N GLN A 98 -18.23 8.50 -4.02
CA GLN A 98 -18.80 8.92 -2.72
C GLN A 98 -17.82 9.76 -1.89
N VAL A 99 -16.52 9.67 -2.15
CA VAL A 99 -15.50 10.53 -1.54
C VAL A 99 -14.96 11.58 -2.51
N ASN A 100 -15.74 11.92 -3.55
CA ASN A 100 -15.42 12.94 -4.56
C ASN A 100 -14.08 12.70 -5.28
N ILE A 101 -13.82 11.45 -5.69
CA ILE A 101 -12.68 11.06 -6.49
C ILE A 101 -13.18 10.42 -7.79
N LYS A 102 -12.70 10.92 -8.93
CA LYS A 102 -12.89 10.26 -10.23
C LYS A 102 -11.73 9.29 -10.48
N PRO A 103 -11.93 8.19 -11.23
CA PRO A 103 -10.87 7.24 -11.56
C PRO A 103 -9.62 7.89 -12.16
N GLU A 104 -9.81 8.93 -12.99
CA GLU A 104 -8.73 9.65 -13.68
C GLU A 104 -7.87 10.51 -12.74
N GLN A 105 -8.35 10.78 -11.52
CA GLN A 105 -7.62 11.52 -10.49
C GLN A 105 -6.71 10.62 -9.66
N VAL A 106 -6.84 9.30 -9.78
CA VAL A 106 -5.96 8.36 -9.08
C VAL A 106 -4.58 8.37 -9.75
N LYS A 107 -3.62 8.97 -9.06
CA LYS A 107 -2.23 9.10 -9.53
C LYS A 107 -1.47 7.79 -9.40
N TYR A 108 -1.65 7.09 -8.28
CA TYR A 108 -1.00 5.82 -7.98
C TYR A 108 -2.02 4.76 -7.60
N VAL A 109 -1.77 3.54 -8.04
CA VAL A 109 -2.37 2.35 -7.46
C VAL A 109 -1.26 1.44 -6.97
N GLY A 110 -1.23 1.21 -5.67
CA GLY A 110 -0.36 0.22 -5.05
C GLY A 110 -1.14 -1.05 -4.76
N ILE A 111 -0.50 -2.18 -4.91
CA ILE A 111 -1.11 -3.47 -4.55
C ILE A 111 -0.20 -4.19 -3.54
N SER A 112 -0.84 -4.86 -2.58
CA SER A 112 -0.09 -5.72 -1.67
C SER A 112 0.50 -6.91 -2.42
N HIS A 113 -0.30 -7.55 -3.28
CA HIS A 113 0.10 -8.68 -4.11
C HIS A 113 -0.93 -8.97 -5.22
N PHE A 114 -0.68 -9.99 -6.05
CA PHE A 114 -1.43 -10.24 -7.29
C PHE A 114 -2.74 -11.03 -7.14
N HIS A 115 -3.15 -11.49 -5.96
CA HIS A 115 -4.36 -12.30 -5.81
C HIS A 115 -5.64 -11.52 -6.17
N PRO A 116 -6.71 -12.23 -6.59
CA PRO A 116 -7.92 -11.58 -7.11
C PRO A 116 -8.67 -10.70 -6.12
N ASP A 117 -8.58 -11.00 -4.83
CA ASP A 117 -9.19 -10.24 -3.74
C ASP A 117 -8.46 -8.93 -3.39
N HIS A 118 -7.30 -8.70 -4.01
CA HIS A 118 -6.55 -7.45 -3.94
C HIS A 118 -6.52 -6.70 -5.28
N THR A 119 -6.84 -7.37 -6.39
CA THR A 119 -6.62 -6.84 -7.73
C THR A 119 -7.82 -6.94 -8.67
N GLY A 120 -8.97 -7.43 -8.18
CA GLY A 120 -10.14 -7.72 -9.01
C GLY A 120 -10.74 -6.52 -9.72
N GLN A 121 -10.57 -5.31 -9.18
CA GLN A 121 -11.07 -4.07 -9.78
C GLN A 121 -9.95 -3.16 -10.31
N LEU A 122 -8.71 -3.65 -10.37
CA LEU A 122 -7.54 -2.87 -10.77
C LEU A 122 -7.72 -2.19 -12.14
N ALA A 123 -8.31 -2.90 -13.11
CA ALA A 123 -8.56 -2.39 -14.45
C ALA A 123 -9.59 -1.23 -14.51
N GLN A 124 -10.26 -0.87 -13.40
CA GLN A 124 -11.17 0.28 -13.35
C GLN A 124 -10.44 1.63 -13.22
N ILE A 125 -9.15 1.60 -12.89
CA ILE A 125 -8.30 2.80 -12.74
C ILE A 125 -7.04 2.70 -13.61
N PRO A 126 -7.17 2.47 -14.93
CA PRO A 126 -6.05 2.13 -15.80
C PRO A 126 -5.06 3.28 -16.01
N GLY A 127 -5.46 4.53 -15.72
CA GLY A 127 -4.59 5.72 -15.84
C GLY A 127 -3.57 5.86 -14.73
N ALA A 128 -3.74 5.13 -13.61
CA ALA A 128 -2.84 5.23 -12.47
C ALA A 128 -1.48 4.57 -12.74
N THR A 129 -0.40 5.13 -12.16
CA THR A 129 0.88 4.44 -12.11
C THR A 129 0.79 3.27 -11.13
N LEU A 130 1.05 2.05 -11.59
CA LEU A 130 1.05 0.84 -10.76
C LEU A 130 2.34 0.74 -9.96
N LEU A 131 2.21 0.69 -8.62
CA LEU A 131 3.29 0.41 -7.67
C LEU A 131 3.18 -1.05 -7.22
N ILE A 132 4.13 -1.88 -7.61
CA ILE A 132 4.09 -3.33 -7.42
C ILE A 132 5.47 -3.86 -7.04
N GLY A 133 5.56 -4.90 -6.22
CA GLY A 133 6.84 -5.55 -5.94
C GLY A 133 7.51 -6.07 -7.21
N GLU A 134 8.82 -5.88 -7.36
CA GLU A 134 9.55 -6.30 -8.56
C GLU A 134 9.37 -7.81 -8.83
N ARG A 135 9.47 -8.64 -7.79
CA ARG A 135 9.26 -10.09 -7.91
C ARG A 135 7.80 -10.46 -8.17
N GLU A 136 6.86 -9.63 -7.73
CA GLU A 136 5.43 -9.77 -8.03
C GLU A 136 5.18 -9.54 -9.51
N TRP A 137 5.74 -8.45 -10.05
CA TRP A 137 5.67 -8.13 -11.47
C TRP A 137 6.33 -9.20 -12.34
N ALA A 138 7.47 -9.73 -11.91
CA ALA A 138 8.13 -10.83 -12.60
C ALA A 138 7.29 -12.12 -12.60
N ALA A 139 6.63 -12.46 -11.48
CA ALA A 139 5.77 -13.64 -11.35
C ALA A 139 4.51 -13.55 -12.24
N LEU A 140 3.93 -12.34 -12.39
CA LEU A 140 2.82 -12.07 -13.31
C LEU A 140 3.21 -12.27 -14.78
N ASN A 141 4.43 -11.89 -15.14
CA ASN A 141 4.95 -11.94 -16.52
C ASN A 141 5.66 -13.28 -16.85
N ALA A 142 5.74 -14.20 -15.90
CA ALA A 142 6.31 -15.53 -16.14
C ALA A 142 5.47 -16.33 -17.14
N GLN A 143 6.08 -17.36 -17.75
CA GLN A 143 5.41 -18.24 -18.71
C GLN A 143 5.52 -19.70 -18.26
N PRO A 144 4.48 -20.31 -17.69
CA PRO A 144 3.17 -19.70 -17.37
C PRO A 144 3.27 -18.70 -16.21
N PRO A 145 2.27 -17.81 -16.04
CA PRO A 145 2.18 -16.95 -14.87
C PRO A 145 2.07 -17.77 -13.58
N MET A 146 2.48 -17.18 -12.46
CA MET A 146 2.41 -17.86 -11.18
C MET A 146 0.96 -18.23 -10.82
N PRO A 147 0.70 -19.44 -10.29
CA PRO A 147 -0.63 -19.83 -9.84
C PRO A 147 -1.22 -18.82 -8.84
N GLY A 148 -2.52 -18.53 -8.99
CA GLY A 148 -3.23 -17.55 -8.17
C GLY A 148 -3.16 -16.11 -8.69
N ALA A 149 -2.30 -15.80 -9.67
CA ALA A 149 -2.18 -14.46 -10.23
C ALA A 149 -3.41 -14.04 -11.05
N ASN A 150 -3.98 -12.89 -10.75
CA ASN A 150 -5.06 -12.27 -11.53
C ASN A 150 -4.52 -11.52 -12.75
N VAL A 151 -3.93 -12.22 -13.70
CA VAL A 151 -3.32 -11.63 -14.91
C VAL A 151 -4.27 -10.68 -15.66
N ALA A 152 -5.56 -11.00 -15.68
CA ALA A 152 -6.56 -10.20 -16.38
C ALA A 152 -6.67 -8.77 -15.82
N GLY A 153 -6.54 -8.58 -14.51
CA GLY A 153 -6.57 -7.27 -13.86
C GLY A 153 -5.41 -6.37 -14.26
N PHE A 154 -4.27 -6.94 -14.65
CA PHE A 154 -3.06 -6.20 -14.99
C PHE A 154 -2.90 -5.85 -16.48
N LYS A 155 -3.84 -6.26 -17.34
CA LYS A 155 -3.75 -6.03 -18.79
C LYS A 155 -3.42 -4.58 -19.19
N PRO A 156 -3.97 -3.53 -18.56
CA PRO A 156 -3.63 -2.14 -18.93
C PRO A 156 -2.12 -1.84 -18.79
N TRP A 157 -1.47 -2.43 -17.81
CA TRP A 157 -0.04 -2.22 -17.54
C TRP A 157 0.86 -3.20 -18.29
N MET A 158 0.47 -4.45 -18.44
CA MET A 158 1.23 -5.47 -19.17
C MET A 158 1.33 -5.16 -20.68
N GLY A 159 0.33 -4.49 -21.23
CA GLY A 159 0.33 -4.06 -22.64
C GLY A 159 1.14 -2.78 -22.92
N GLY A 160 1.78 -2.18 -21.92
CA GLY A 160 2.56 -0.94 -22.07
C GLY A 160 1.70 0.32 -22.22
N GLY A 161 0.37 0.22 -22.01
CA GLY A 161 -0.56 1.37 -22.08
C GLY A 161 -0.52 2.27 -20.84
N SER A 162 -0.05 1.74 -19.71
CA SER A 162 0.00 2.45 -18.44
C SER A 162 1.35 2.24 -17.76
N LYS A 163 1.74 3.20 -16.90
CA LYS A 163 3.04 3.19 -16.24
C LYS A 163 3.09 2.16 -15.10
N VAL A 164 4.17 1.38 -15.04
CA VAL A 164 4.49 0.47 -13.94
C VAL A 164 5.78 0.91 -13.27
N GLU A 165 5.80 0.88 -11.95
CA GLU A 165 7.01 1.05 -11.15
C GLU A 165 7.22 -0.19 -10.27
N PRO A 166 7.98 -1.19 -10.72
CA PRO A 166 8.36 -2.33 -9.89
C PRO A 166 9.31 -1.93 -8.76
N GLN A 167 9.00 -2.38 -7.53
CA GLN A 167 9.76 -2.01 -6.34
C GLN A 167 10.70 -3.15 -5.90
N ALA A 168 12.02 -2.92 -5.95
CA ALA A 168 13.02 -3.86 -5.45
C ALA A 168 13.19 -3.81 -3.92
N GLY A 169 12.80 -2.69 -3.30
CA GLY A 169 12.90 -2.42 -1.86
C GLY A 169 11.69 -1.64 -1.35
N ASP A 170 11.83 -1.02 -0.19
CA ASP A 170 10.83 -0.08 0.32
C ASP A 170 10.76 1.15 -0.57
N LYS A 171 9.56 1.74 -0.68
CA LYS A 171 9.34 2.96 -1.46
C LYS A 171 8.60 4.01 -0.66
N ASP A 172 9.22 5.15 -0.46
CA ASP A 172 8.53 6.38 -0.10
C ASP A 172 7.77 6.89 -1.33
N VAL A 173 6.44 6.88 -1.25
CA VAL A 173 5.58 7.15 -2.42
C VAL A 173 5.61 8.64 -2.81
N PHE A 174 5.62 9.53 -1.83
CA PHE A 174 5.54 10.98 -2.04
C PHE A 174 6.82 11.73 -1.72
N GLY A 175 7.85 11.05 -1.20
CA GLY A 175 9.18 11.63 -0.93
C GLY A 175 9.30 12.37 0.42
N ASP A 176 8.32 12.23 1.31
CA ASP A 176 8.28 12.86 2.63
C ASP A 176 8.14 11.84 3.79
N ASN A 177 8.25 10.56 3.49
CA ASN A 177 8.10 9.44 4.40
C ASN A 177 6.72 9.31 5.07
N THR A 178 5.69 9.98 4.58
CA THR A 178 4.33 9.86 5.13
C THR A 178 3.63 8.60 4.66
N VAL A 179 3.88 8.15 3.42
CA VAL A 179 3.31 6.94 2.83
C VAL A 179 4.44 6.07 2.27
N VAL A 180 4.71 4.95 2.93
CA VAL A 180 5.82 4.07 2.57
C VAL A 180 5.32 2.67 2.28
N ILE A 181 5.54 2.20 1.06
CA ILE A 181 5.36 0.80 0.70
C ILE A 181 6.55 0.03 1.29
N LEU A 182 6.26 -1.01 2.05
CA LEU A 182 7.25 -1.88 2.70
C LEU A 182 7.33 -3.21 1.97
N ARG A 183 8.52 -3.64 1.61
CA ARG A 183 8.74 -4.96 1.06
C ARG A 183 8.58 -6.02 2.15
N THR A 184 7.56 -6.88 2.01
CA THR A 184 7.21 -7.95 2.96
C THR A 184 6.94 -9.27 2.23
N PRO A 185 7.93 -9.83 1.50
CA PRO A 185 7.74 -11.03 0.70
C PRO A 185 7.44 -12.26 1.55
N GLY A 186 6.84 -13.29 0.93
CA GLY A 186 6.62 -14.58 1.56
C GLY A 186 5.24 -15.17 1.26
N HIS A 187 4.16 -14.42 1.44
CA HIS A 187 2.83 -14.84 0.99
C HIS A 187 2.84 -15.00 -0.55
N THR A 188 3.33 -14.00 -1.24
CA THR A 188 3.75 -14.07 -2.65
C THR A 188 5.19 -13.58 -2.80
N PRO A 189 5.85 -13.79 -3.97
CA PRO A 189 7.27 -13.46 -4.13
C PRO A 189 7.63 -11.99 -3.92
N GLY A 190 6.72 -11.10 -4.27
CA GLY A 190 6.92 -9.64 -4.18
C GLY A 190 5.90 -8.93 -3.30
N HIS A 191 5.28 -9.66 -2.35
CA HIS A 191 4.28 -9.10 -1.44
C HIS A 191 4.79 -7.84 -0.73
N GLN A 192 3.88 -6.89 -0.51
CA GLN A 192 4.12 -5.58 0.10
C GLN A 192 3.08 -5.28 1.19
N ALA A 193 3.48 -4.52 2.20
CA ALA A 193 2.64 -3.88 3.20
C ALA A 193 2.69 -2.36 3.02
N LEU A 194 1.75 -1.61 3.64
CA LEU A 194 1.73 -0.16 3.55
C LEU A 194 1.81 0.49 4.93
N LEU A 195 2.74 1.41 5.11
CA LEU A 195 2.84 2.29 6.28
C LEU A 195 2.35 3.68 5.91
N VAL A 196 1.35 4.19 6.65
CA VAL A 196 0.81 5.55 6.49
C VAL A 196 0.99 6.29 7.81
N ARG A 197 1.64 7.46 7.78
CA ARG A 197 1.80 8.33 8.95
C ARG A 197 0.77 9.45 8.88
N LEU A 198 -0.16 9.42 9.81
CA LEU A 198 -1.26 10.36 9.94
C LEU A 198 -0.97 11.34 11.09
N LYS A 199 -1.37 12.59 10.93
CA LYS A 199 -1.07 13.65 11.90
C LYS A 199 -1.73 13.43 13.26
N GLU A 200 -2.97 12.98 13.27
CA GLU A 200 -3.77 12.81 14.49
C GLU A 200 -3.72 11.38 15.01
N LYS A 201 -3.85 10.40 14.11
CA LYS A 201 -3.88 8.98 14.47
C LYS A 201 -2.49 8.38 14.70
N GLY A 202 -1.44 9.00 14.17
CA GLY A 202 -0.09 8.43 14.17
C GLY A 202 0.13 7.43 13.03
N ALA A 203 1.06 6.49 13.24
CA ALA A 203 1.40 5.50 12.24
C ALA A 203 0.33 4.41 12.13
N VAL A 204 -0.08 4.07 10.91
CA VAL A 204 -0.97 2.94 10.57
C VAL A 204 -0.22 2.01 9.64
N LEU A 205 -0.19 0.71 9.96
CA LEU A 205 0.47 -0.33 9.19
C LEU A 205 -0.57 -1.30 8.65
N LEU A 206 -0.77 -1.32 7.33
CA LEU A 206 -1.66 -2.25 6.63
C LEU A 206 -0.87 -3.49 6.23
N SER A 207 -1.29 -4.66 6.70
CA SER A 207 -0.51 -5.90 6.61
C SER A 207 -0.41 -6.49 5.19
N GLY A 208 -1.38 -6.20 4.30
CA GLY A 208 -1.64 -7.13 3.21
C GLY A 208 -1.87 -8.54 3.78
N ASP A 209 -1.45 -9.55 3.04
CA ASP A 209 -1.57 -10.96 3.42
C ASP A 209 -0.31 -11.55 4.07
N ALA A 210 0.57 -10.69 4.59
CA ALA A 210 1.64 -11.18 5.48
C ALA A 210 1.04 -11.90 6.69
N ALA A 211 -0.15 -11.48 7.14
CA ALA A 211 -1.00 -12.17 8.10
C ALA A 211 -2.48 -11.97 7.73
N HIS A 212 -3.33 -12.98 7.98
CA HIS A 212 -4.75 -12.96 7.65
C HIS A 212 -5.64 -12.73 8.88
N PHE A 213 -5.14 -13.09 10.06
CA PHE A 213 -5.81 -12.96 11.36
C PHE A 213 -4.81 -12.48 12.40
N HIS A 214 -5.30 -11.95 13.53
CA HIS A 214 -4.46 -11.65 14.68
C HIS A 214 -3.64 -12.86 15.12
N GLU A 215 -4.25 -14.05 15.13
CA GLU A 215 -3.59 -15.30 15.52
C GLU A 215 -2.39 -15.62 14.60
N ASN A 216 -2.47 -15.37 13.27
CA ASN A 216 -1.30 -15.50 12.40
C ASN A 216 -0.21 -14.49 12.76
N TYR A 217 -0.61 -13.23 12.95
CA TYR A 217 0.34 -12.17 13.27
C TYR A 217 1.05 -12.40 14.59
N GLU A 218 0.31 -12.80 15.63
CA GLU A 218 0.83 -13.01 16.97
C GLU A 218 1.75 -14.24 17.04
N SER A 219 1.31 -15.38 16.49
CA SER A 219 2.03 -16.66 16.55
C SER A 219 3.02 -16.87 15.41
N GLU A 220 3.09 -15.95 14.44
CA GLU A 220 3.86 -16.11 13.20
C GLU A 220 3.40 -17.36 12.41
N GLY A 221 2.10 -17.66 12.50
CA GLY A 221 1.47 -18.76 11.76
C GLY A 221 1.48 -18.50 10.26
N VAL A 222 1.90 -19.49 9.48
CA VAL A 222 2.05 -19.37 8.03
C VAL A 222 1.02 -20.24 7.33
N PRO A 223 0.23 -19.70 6.38
CA PRO A 223 -0.61 -20.50 5.52
C PRO A 223 0.18 -21.52 4.70
N GLY A 224 -0.38 -22.74 4.55
CA GLY A 224 0.26 -23.80 3.77
C GLY A 224 0.37 -23.50 2.26
N PHE A 225 -0.34 -22.47 1.78
CA PHE A 225 -0.32 -22.02 0.39
C PHE A 225 0.61 -20.82 0.14
N ASN A 226 1.36 -20.33 1.16
CA ASN A 226 2.32 -19.26 0.99
C ASN A 226 3.49 -19.68 0.09
N TYR A 227 4.03 -18.71 -0.65
CA TYR A 227 5.17 -18.92 -1.54
C TYR A 227 6.45 -19.33 -0.78
N ASP A 228 6.75 -18.65 0.34
CA ASP A 228 7.95 -18.88 1.13
C ASP A 228 7.69 -18.64 2.62
N ARG A 229 7.77 -19.73 3.39
CA ARG A 229 7.53 -19.71 4.83
C ARG A 229 8.54 -18.84 5.58
N ALA A 230 9.82 -18.97 5.25
CA ALA A 230 10.87 -18.25 5.97
C ALA A 230 10.79 -16.74 5.72
N GLN A 231 10.51 -16.33 4.48
CA GLN A 231 10.29 -14.92 4.16
C GLN A 231 9.02 -14.37 4.83
N THR A 232 7.93 -15.15 4.92
CA THR A 232 6.71 -14.73 5.62
C THR A 232 6.99 -14.44 7.09
N ILE A 233 7.69 -15.34 7.80
CA ILE A 233 8.06 -15.14 9.20
C ILE A 233 8.94 -13.90 9.36
N ALA A 234 9.97 -13.73 8.52
CA ALA A 234 10.84 -12.57 8.56
C ALA A 234 10.06 -11.25 8.30
N SER A 235 9.09 -11.29 7.40
CA SER A 235 8.22 -10.15 7.09
C SER A 235 7.31 -9.79 8.29
N ILE A 236 6.68 -10.78 8.93
CA ILE A 236 5.87 -10.56 10.13
C ILE A 236 6.74 -9.99 11.26
N GLN A 237 7.92 -10.55 11.49
CA GLN A 237 8.85 -10.06 12.54
C GLN A 237 9.28 -8.63 12.26
N ARG A 238 9.57 -8.28 11.01
CA ARG A 238 9.86 -6.91 10.61
C ARG A 238 8.67 -5.97 10.91
N MET A 239 7.45 -6.39 10.57
CA MET A 239 6.24 -5.60 10.82
C MET A 239 6.02 -5.38 12.33
N LYS A 240 6.19 -6.41 13.17
CA LYS A 240 6.12 -6.29 14.64
C LYS A 240 7.16 -5.30 15.18
N GLN A 241 8.36 -5.26 14.61
CA GLN A 241 9.39 -4.29 15.00
C GLN A 241 9.00 -2.85 14.61
N ILE A 242 8.45 -2.65 13.42
CA ILE A 242 7.93 -1.37 12.96
C ILE A 242 6.78 -0.92 13.87
N GLU A 243 5.81 -1.81 14.14
CA GLU A 243 4.70 -1.57 15.07
C GLU A 243 5.20 -1.06 16.43
N LYS A 244 6.13 -1.80 17.04
CA LYS A 244 6.73 -1.44 18.33
C LYS A 244 7.44 -0.09 18.29
N ASN A 245 8.30 0.12 17.30
CA ASN A 245 9.16 1.30 17.21
C ASN A 245 8.38 2.59 16.91
N LEU A 246 7.35 2.49 16.08
CA LEU A 246 6.52 3.63 15.67
C LEU A 246 5.22 3.72 16.48
N LYS A 247 4.96 2.77 17.39
CA LYS A 247 3.67 2.61 18.08
C LYS A 247 2.51 2.60 17.06
N ALA A 248 2.72 1.89 15.96
CA ALA A 248 1.79 1.89 14.85
C ALA A 248 0.52 1.11 15.18
N THR A 249 -0.62 1.60 14.70
CA THR A 249 -1.85 0.82 14.66
C THR A 249 -1.74 -0.18 13.51
N VAL A 250 -1.58 -1.47 13.80
CA VAL A 250 -1.59 -2.52 12.78
C VAL A 250 -3.03 -2.85 12.39
N ILE A 251 -3.29 -2.93 11.11
CA ILE A 251 -4.55 -3.40 10.53
C ILE A 251 -4.25 -4.68 9.76
N ILE A 252 -4.75 -5.80 10.25
CA ILE A 252 -4.75 -7.08 9.56
C ILE A 252 -5.89 -7.06 8.54
N GLN A 253 -5.53 -7.02 7.27
CA GLN A 253 -6.42 -6.58 6.19
C GLN A 253 -7.67 -7.47 6.02
N HIS A 254 -7.58 -8.74 6.42
CA HIS A 254 -8.68 -9.70 6.36
C HIS A 254 -9.41 -9.93 7.69
N ASP A 255 -8.93 -9.35 8.78
CA ASP A 255 -9.55 -9.54 10.09
C ASP A 255 -10.67 -8.52 10.34
N PRO A 256 -11.94 -8.94 10.48
CA PRO A 256 -13.05 -8.01 10.70
C PRO A 256 -12.97 -7.27 12.04
N ARG A 257 -12.17 -7.77 13.00
CA ARG A 257 -11.91 -7.08 14.29
C ARG A 257 -11.17 -5.75 14.09
N ASP A 258 -10.52 -5.57 12.93
CA ASP A 258 -9.72 -4.38 12.64
C ASP A 258 -10.48 -3.29 11.86
N ILE A 259 -11.69 -3.58 11.37
CA ILE A 259 -12.51 -2.60 10.63
C ILE A 259 -12.69 -1.31 11.44
N GLY A 260 -12.97 -1.42 12.74
CA GLY A 260 -13.19 -0.29 13.65
C GLY A 260 -11.94 0.49 14.05
N LYS A 261 -10.74 0.07 13.64
CA LYS A 261 -9.50 0.81 13.91
C LYS A 261 -9.38 2.11 13.08
N LEU A 262 -10.15 2.22 12.00
CA LEU A 262 -10.31 3.44 11.20
C LEU A 262 -11.76 3.94 11.28
N PRO A 263 -12.01 5.23 11.00
CA PRO A 263 -13.37 5.74 10.88
C PRO A 263 -14.18 4.96 9.84
N ALA A 264 -15.49 4.85 10.09
CA ALA A 264 -16.40 4.22 9.13
C ALA A 264 -16.46 5.05 7.84
N PHE A 265 -16.49 4.35 6.68
CA PHE A 265 -16.66 4.99 5.38
C PHE A 265 -17.95 5.86 5.36
N PRO A 266 -17.93 7.08 4.77
CA PRO A 266 -16.86 7.65 3.93
C PRO A 266 -15.83 8.50 4.72
N ALA A 267 -15.84 8.49 6.05
CA ALA A 267 -14.92 9.32 6.84
C ALA A 267 -13.47 8.82 6.71
N ALA A 268 -12.52 9.76 6.81
CA ALA A 268 -11.09 9.51 6.75
C ALA A 268 -10.42 9.66 8.12
N ALA A 269 -9.42 8.83 8.41
CA ALA A 269 -8.45 9.07 9.47
C ALA A 269 -7.44 10.15 9.03
N ARG A 270 -6.97 10.96 9.99
CA ARG A 270 -6.03 12.07 9.80
C ARG A 270 -4.81 11.99 10.69
#